data_07acf32e123463e018a1aa6804ab5823
#
_entry.id   07acf32e123463e018a1aa6804ab5823
#
_cell.length_a   1.000
_cell.length_b   1.000
_cell.length_c   1.000
_cell.angle_alpha   90.00
_cell.angle_beta   90.00
_cell.angle_gamma   90.00
#
_symmetry.space_group_name_H-M   'P 1'
#
loop_
_entity.id
_entity.type
_entity.pdbx_description
1 polymer ?
#
loop_
_entity_poly.entity_id
_entity_poly.type
_entity_poly.pdbx_seq_one_letter_code
_entity_poly.pdbx_strand_id
1 'polypeptide(L)'
;LSISNVDYSLLVKDKSAEEILKQSVNNYTKLCTQSDMFLFYKLIYAERAFNQKAAKIMLDETNKMILSTKNLFYALQVHEKLNIKDIDTAATSFALSIHAFLDYKLDSFFANEQFDDSLINNYISWFCNQNRR
;
A
#
# COMPACT_ATOMS: atom_id res chain seq x y z
N LEU A 1 -7.95 7.16 -3.49
CA LEU A 1 -6.97 6.72 -2.50
C LEU A 1 -6.39 7.81 -1.63
N SER A 2 -6.90 9.00 -1.76
CA SER A 2 -6.38 10.09 -0.96
C SER A 2 -6.85 9.94 0.48
N ILE A 3 -5.93 9.68 1.39
CA ILE A 3 -6.18 9.73 2.83
C ILE A 3 -5.62 11.01 3.44
N SER A 4 -5.29 12.00 2.60
CA SER A 4 -4.67 13.25 3.02
C SER A 4 -5.53 14.08 3.97
N ASN A 5 -6.85 13.91 3.92
CA ASN A 5 -7.81 14.62 4.77
C ASN A 5 -8.32 13.79 5.95
N VAL A 6 -7.75 12.62 6.16
CA VAL A 6 -8.17 11.72 7.25
C VAL A 6 -7.57 12.20 8.56
N ASP A 7 -8.39 12.20 9.61
CA ASP A 7 -7.89 12.44 10.96
C ASP A 7 -7.20 11.19 11.49
N TYR A 8 -5.88 11.16 11.39
CA TYR A 8 -5.08 10.03 11.81
C TYR A 8 -5.16 9.77 13.32
N SER A 9 -5.43 10.80 14.13
CA SER A 9 -5.54 10.58 15.58
C SER A 9 -6.70 9.65 15.93
N LEU A 10 -7.82 9.72 15.20
CA LEU A 10 -8.93 8.81 15.39
C LEU A 10 -8.60 7.40 14.90
N LEU A 11 -7.86 7.30 13.77
CA LEU A 11 -7.48 6.00 13.21
C LEU A 11 -6.55 5.23 14.14
N VAL A 12 -5.60 5.91 14.79
CA VAL A 12 -4.53 5.25 15.55
C VAL A 12 -4.84 5.08 17.03
N LYS A 13 -5.94 5.64 17.53
CA LYS A 13 -6.21 5.75 18.97
C LYS A 13 -6.23 4.40 19.67
N ASP A 14 -7.02 3.45 19.17
CA ASP A 14 -7.32 2.20 19.86
C ASP A 14 -6.77 0.96 19.13
N LYS A 15 -5.91 1.15 18.14
CA LYS A 15 -5.40 0.06 17.30
C LYS A 15 -3.88 0.02 17.31
N SER A 16 -3.34 -1.19 17.15
CA SER A 16 -1.89 -1.36 16.95
C SER A 16 -1.50 -0.90 15.54
N ALA A 17 -0.21 -0.62 15.34
CA ALA A 17 0.32 -0.30 14.02
C ALA A 17 0.02 -1.44 13.02
N GLU A 18 0.20 -2.69 13.46
CA GLU A 18 -0.06 -3.84 12.59
C GLU A 18 -1.51 -3.89 12.12
N GLU A 19 -2.47 -3.68 13.02
CA GLU A 19 -3.89 -3.64 12.66
C GLU A 19 -4.20 -2.53 11.67
N ILE A 20 -3.65 -1.33 11.90
CA ILE A 20 -3.86 -0.17 11.03
C ILE A 20 -3.29 -0.42 9.64
N LEU A 21 -2.06 -0.93 9.57
CA LEU A 21 -1.40 -1.19 8.28
C LEU A 21 -2.10 -2.31 7.52
N LYS A 22 -2.49 -3.39 8.19
CA LYS A 22 -3.23 -4.49 7.55
C LYS A 22 -4.58 -4.00 7.01
N GLN A 23 -5.29 -3.19 7.77
CA GLN A 23 -6.57 -2.62 7.33
C GLN A 23 -6.38 -1.71 6.12
N SER A 24 -5.38 -0.81 6.16
CA SER A 24 -5.10 0.12 5.06
C SER A 24 -4.73 -0.61 3.78
N VAL A 25 -3.87 -1.62 3.87
CA VAL A 25 -3.46 -2.42 2.72
C VAL A 25 -4.63 -3.23 2.17
N ASN A 26 -5.45 -3.82 3.05
CA ASN A 26 -6.63 -4.57 2.64
C ASN A 26 -7.64 -3.69 1.90
N ASN A 27 -7.88 -2.48 2.39
CA ASN A 27 -8.77 -1.52 1.73
C ASN A 27 -8.23 -1.13 0.37
N TYR A 28 -6.94 -0.87 0.25
CA TYR A 28 -6.29 -0.56 -1.02
C TYR A 28 -6.41 -1.73 -2.00
N THR A 29 -6.15 -2.95 -1.54
CA THR A 29 -6.25 -4.16 -2.35
C THR A 29 -7.67 -4.34 -2.90
N LYS A 30 -8.68 -4.16 -2.04
CA LYS A 30 -10.08 -4.26 -2.46
C LYS A 30 -10.41 -3.22 -3.53
N LEU A 31 -9.95 -1.99 -3.37
CA LEU A 31 -10.18 -0.93 -4.32
C LEU A 31 -9.58 -1.27 -5.69
N CYS A 32 -8.35 -1.80 -5.70
CA CYS A 32 -7.65 -2.17 -6.93
C CYS A 32 -8.20 -3.41 -7.61
N THR A 33 -8.96 -4.26 -6.90
CA THR A 33 -9.46 -5.54 -7.44
C THR A 33 -10.97 -5.56 -7.66
N GLN A 34 -11.69 -4.48 -7.34
CA GLN A 34 -13.12 -4.38 -7.64
C GLN A 34 -13.36 -4.03 -9.10
N SER A 35 -14.51 -4.47 -9.63
CA SER A 35 -14.75 -4.62 -11.07
C SER A 35 -14.30 -3.46 -11.95
N ASP A 36 -14.79 -2.25 -11.71
CA ASP A 36 -14.51 -1.10 -12.59
C ASP A 36 -13.07 -0.62 -12.46
N MET A 37 -12.58 -0.51 -11.22
CA MET A 37 -11.21 -0.10 -10.97
C MET A 37 -10.21 -1.16 -11.44
N PHE A 38 -10.54 -2.44 -11.29
CA PHE A 38 -9.72 -3.54 -11.74
C PHE A 38 -9.49 -3.49 -13.25
N LEU A 39 -10.58 -3.32 -14.02
CA LEU A 39 -10.48 -3.24 -15.49
C LEU A 39 -9.67 -2.02 -15.93
N PHE A 40 -9.89 -0.88 -15.29
CA PHE A 40 -9.15 0.33 -15.56
C PHE A 40 -7.65 0.13 -15.31
N TYR A 41 -7.27 -0.37 -14.15
CA TYR A 41 -5.87 -0.61 -13.80
C TYR A 41 -5.22 -1.63 -14.75
N LYS A 42 -5.95 -2.68 -15.11
CA LYS A 42 -5.45 -3.68 -16.05
C LYS A 42 -5.08 -3.04 -17.39
N LEU A 43 -5.95 -2.20 -17.92
CA LEU A 43 -5.72 -1.53 -19.19
C LEU A 43 -4.55 -0.57 -19.12
N ILE A 44 -4.51 0.30 -18.12
CA ILE A 44 -3.45 1.29 -17.93
C ILE A 44 -2.11 0.59 -17.69
N TYR A 45 -2.10 -0.45 -16.87
CA TYR A 45 -0.89 -1.22 -16.59
C TYR A 45 -0.32 -1.83 -17.89
N ALA A 46 -1.18 -2.43 -18.72
CA ALA A 46 -0.76 -3.02 -19.98
C ALA A 46 -0.21 -1.97 -20.98
N GLU A 47 -0.80 -0.77 -20.97
CA GLU A 47 -0.46 0.29 -21.91
C GLU A 47 0.79 1.09 -21.54
N ARG A 48 1.22 1.07 -20.27
CA ARG A 48 2.23 1.99 -19.75
C ARG A 48 3.58 1.95 -20.50
N ALA A 49 3.93 0.81 -21.06
CA ALA A 49 5.21 0.65 -21.78
C ALA A 49 5.19 1.33 -23.15
N PHE A 50 4.00 1.59 -23.69
CA PHE A 50 3.84 2.10 -25.06
C PHE A 50 3.06 3.41 -25.13
N ASN A 51 2.56 3.91 -23.98
CA ASN A 51 1.72 5.09 -23.93
C ASN A 51 2.16 5.98 -22.76
N GLN A 52 2.68 7.16 -23.11
CA GLN A 52 3.20 8.10 -22.13
C GLN A 52 2.14 8.54 -21.11
N LYS A 53 0.89 8.71 -21.55
CA LYS A 53 -0.20 9.10 -20.65
C LYS A 53 -0.51 7.99 -19.65
N ALA A 54 -0.52 6.75 -20.10
CA ALA A 54 -0.72 5.59 -19.20
C ALA A 54 0.43 5.49 -18.19
N ALA A 55 1.67 5.66 -18.64
CA ALA A 55 2.83 5.66 -17.74
C ALA A 55 2.72 6.78 -16.69
N LYS A 56 2.27 7.97 -17.10
CA LYS A 56 2.07 9.11 -16.19
C LYS A 56 1.01 8.81 -15.15
N ILE A 57 -0.11 8.20 -15.53
CA ILE A 57 -1.16 7.79 -14.60
C ILE A 57 -0.61 6.81 -13.55
N MET A 58 0.14 5.81 -14.00
CA MET A 58 0.73 4.82 -13.08
C MET A 58 1.75 5.47 -12.15
N LEU A 59 2.57 6.37 -12.67
CA LEU A 59 3.54 7.10 -11.84
C LEU A 59 2.83 7.96 -10.79
N ASP A 60 1.78 8.68 -11.16
CA ASP A 60 1.03 9.53 -10.23
C ASP A 60 0.38 8.68 -9.13
N GLU A 61 -0.17 7.52 -9.46
CA GLU A 61 -0.76 6.61 -8.48
C GLU A 61 0.31 6.10 -7.50
N THR A 62 1.47 5.71 -8.01
CA THR A 62 2.58 5.26 -7.15
C THR A 62 3.04 6.37 -6.22
N ASN A 63 3.19 7.59 -6.72
CA ASN A 63 3.60 8.73 -5.91
C ASN A 63 2.57 9.07 -4.84
N LYS A 64 1.27 8.98 -5.15
CA LYS A 64 0.21 9.16 -4.16
C LYS A 64 0.27 8.10 -3.06
N MET A 65 0.50 6.86 -3.43
CA MET A 65 0.62 5.77 -2.48
C MET A 65 1.80 5.98 -1.54
N ILE A 66 2.95 6.41 -2.07
CA ILE A 66 4.14 6.71 -1.28
C ILE A 66 3.84 7.86 -0.30
N LEU A 67 3.23 8.94 -0.78
CA LEU A 67 2.89 10.09 0.06
C LEU A 67 1.91 9.71 1.17
N SER A 68 0.87 8.97 0.84
CA SER A 68 -0.12 8.50 1.81
C SER A 68 0.54 7.63 2.88
N THR A 69 1.47 6.76 2.48
CA THR A 69 2.21 5.90 3.41
C THR A 69 3.10 6.72 4.33
N LYS A 70 3.80 7.73 3.79
CA LYS A 70 4.60 8.66 4.61
C LYS A 70 3.73 9.33 5.67
N ASN A 71 2.59 9.88 5.27
CA ASN A 71 1.69 10.57 6.19
C ASN A 71 1.21 9.64 7.30
N LEU A 72 0.85 8.41 6.94
CA LEU A 72 0.42 7.41 7.92
C LEU A 72 1.55 7.04 8.88
N PHE A 73 2.76 6.85 8.37
CA PHE A 73 3.91 6.49 9.21
C PHE A 73 4.30 7.61 10.17
N TYR A 74 4.26 8.86 9.73
CA TYR A 74 4.48 10.00 10.63
C TYR A 74 3.43 10.03 11.74
N ALA A 75 2.16 9.79 11.39
CA ALA A 75 1.09 9.72 12.40
C ALA A 75 1.30 8.57 13.39
N LEU A 76 1.68 7.40 12.91
CA LEU A 76 1.96 6.25 13.78
C LEU A 76 3.13 6.54 14.72
N GLN A 77 4.14 7.25 14.26
CA GLN A 77 5.27 7.62 15.09
C GLN A 77 4.89 8.67 16.14
N VAL A 78 4.12 9.70 15.75
CA VAL A 78 3.62 10.72 16.68
C VAL A 78 2.79 10.08 17.79
N HIS A 79 1.97 9.09 17.45
CA HIS A 79 1.14 8.35 18.42
C HIS A 79 1.87 7.19 19.09
N GLU A 80 3.18 7.11 18.92
CA GLU A 80 4.04 6.13 19.61
C GLU A 80 3.72 4.67 19.28
N LYS A 81 3.16 4.42 18.09
CA LYS A 81 2.82 3.07 17.61
C LYS A 81 4.01 2.38 16.92
N LEU A 82 4.89 3.16 16.30
CA LEU A 82 6.11 2.68 15.67
C LEU A 82 7.27 3.60 16.04
N ASN A 83 8.48 3.06 15.91
CA ASN A 83 9.73 3.80 16.08
C ASN A 83 10.60 3.56 14.85
N ILE A 84 10.48 4.43 13.86
CA ILE A 84 11.17 4.31 12.58
C ILE A 84 12.23 5.41 12.51
N LYS A 85 13.49 5.03 12.23
CA LYS A 85 14.60 5.98 12.17
C LYS A 85 14.51 6.88 10.93
N ASP A 86 14.26 6.30 9.78
CA ASP A 86 14.15 7.02 8.50
C ASP A 86 12.77 6.75 7.92
N ILE A 87 11.82 7.61 8.29
CA ILE A 87 10.41 7.43 7.91
C ILE A 87 10.25 7.51 6.40
N ASP A 88 10.90 8.45 5.74
CA ASP A 88 10.72 8.65 4.30
C ASP A 88 11.18 7.40 3.52
N THR A 89 12.34 6.85 3.86
CA THR A 89 12.85 5.63 3.22
C THR A 89 11.97 4.43 3.54
N ALA A 90 11.60 4.27 4.81
CA ALA A 90 10.75 3.14 5.23
C ALA A 90 9.38 3.18 4.55
N ALA A 91 8.77 4.36 4.45
CA ALA A 91 7.46 4.52 3.80
C ALA A 91 7.54 4.23 2.31
N THR A 92 8.59 4.72 1.63
CA THR A 92 8.80 4.45 0.22
C THR A 92 8.99 2.96 -0.03
N SER A 93 9.84 2.32 0.77
CA SER A 93 10.09 0.87 0.68
C SER A 93 8.82 0.07 0.95
N PHE A 94 8.08 0.41 1.99
CA PHE A 94 6.83 -0.26 2.32
C PHE A 94 5.81 -0.13 1.18
N ALA A 95 5.60 1.08 0.69
CA ALA A 95 4.64 1.33 -0.39
C ALA A 95 4.99 0.56 -1.66
N LEU A 96 6.27 0.58 -2.06
CA LEU A 96 6.72 -0.14 -3.25
C LEU A 96 6.65 -1.65 -3.06
N SER A 97 6.91 -2.15 -1.85
CA SER A 97 6.75 -3.58 -1.54
C SER A 97 5.30 -4.02 -1.66
N ILE A 98 4.36 -3.26 -1.10
CA ILE A 98 2.93 -3.56 -1.24
C ILE A 98 2.51 -3.52 -2.71
N HIS A 99 2.99 -2.54 -3.47
CA HIS A 99 2.71 -2.45 -4.90
C HIS A 99 3.19 -3.72 -5.63
N ALA A 100 4.40 -4.18 -5.32
CA ALA A 100 4.96 -5.40 -5.93
C ALA A 100 4.16 -6.65 -5.54
N PHE A 101 3.71 -6.75 -4.29
CA PHE A 101 2.83 -7.85 -3.87
C PHE A 101 1.52 -7.86 -4.64
N LEU A 102 0.93 -6.68 -4.88
CA LEU A 102 -0.31 -6.59 -5.65
C LEU A 102 -0.10 -6.97 -7.11
N ASP A 103 1.02 -6.59 -7.71
CA ASP A 103 1.38 -7.02 -9.05
C ASP A 103 1.51 -8.54 -9.12
N TYR A 104 2.15 -9.15 -8.13
CA TYR A 104 2.29 -10.59 -8.02
C TYR A 104 0.91 -11.27 -7.93
N LYS A 105 0.02 -10.70 -7.12
CA LYS A 105 -1.34 -11.22 -6.99
C LYS A 105 -2.11 -11.13 -8.31
N LEU A 106 -2.00 -10.01 -9.02
CA LEU A 106 -2.65 -9.84 -10.33
C LEU A 106 -2.06 -10.80 -11.37
N ASP A 107 -0.75 -10.95 -11.40
CA ASP A 107 -0.10 -11.89 -12.32
C ASP A 107 -0.57 -13.32 -12.06
N SER A 108 -0.68 -13.70 -10.79
CA SER A 108 -1.21 -15.02 -10.40
C SER A 108 -2.64 -15.21 -10.90
N PHE A 109 -3.48 -14.19 -10.74
CA PHE A 109 -4.86 -14.22 -11.21
C PHE A 109 -4.92 -14.42 -12.72
N PHE A 110 -4.13 -13.66 -13.49
CA PHE A 110 -4.13 -13.76 -14.95
C PHE A 110 -3.53 -15.07 -15.44
N ALA A 111 -2.60 -15.64 -14.68
CA ALA A 111 -2.03 -16.97 -14.99
C ALA A 111 -2.93 -18.12 -14.54
N ASN A 112 -4.08 -17.83 -13.95
CA ASN A 112 -5.01 -18.79 -13.38
C ASN A 112 -4.34 -19.67 -12.31
N GLU A 113 -3.55 -19.02 -11.45
CA GLU A 113 -2.86 -19.67 -10.34
C GLU A 113 -3.30 -19.03 -9.03
N GLN A 114 -3.08 -19.75 -7.93
CA GLN A 114 -3.42 -19.25 -6.60
C GLN A 114 -2.34 -18.31 -6.07
N PHE A 115 -2.78 -17.24 -5.42
CA PHE A 115 -1.91 -16.33 -4.70
C PHE A 115 -2.04 -16.61 -3.20
N ASP A 116 -0.91 -16.68 -2.51
CA ASP A 116 -0.89 -16.84 -1.06
C ASP A 116 -1.05 -15.46 -0.40
N ASP A 117 -2.28 -15.16 0.04
CA ASP A 117 -2.59 -13.88 0.68
C ASP A 117 -1.84 -13.67 2.00
N SER A 118 -1.32 -14.73 2.62
CA SER A 118 -0.54 -14.59 3.85
C SER A 118 0.79 -13.86 3.65
N LEU A 119 1.30 -13.80 2.42
CA LEU A 119 2.56 -13.11 2.12
C LEU A 119 2.51 -11.63 2.50
N ILE A 120 1.41 -10.96 2.16
CA ILE A 120 1.25 -9.54 2.47
C ILE A 120 1.16 -9.34 3.99
N ASN A 121 0.34 -10.13 4.66
CA ASN A 121 0.18 -10.03 6.11
C ASN A 121 1.47 -10.35 6.86
N ASN A 122 2.22 -11.36 6.38
CA ASN A 122 3.52 -11.70 6.97
C ASN A 122 4.53 -10.56 6.81
N TYR A 123 4.54 -9.92 5.66
CA TYR A 123 5.41 -8.76 5.45
C TYR A 123 5.06 -7.62 6.41
N ILE A 124 3.79 -7.31 6.58
CA ILE A 124 3.34 -6.24 7.48
C ILE A 124 3.73 -6.56 8.92
N SER A 125 3.49 -7.79 9.36
CA SER A 125 3.86 -8.23 10.72
C SER A 125 5.38 -8.13 10.93
N TRP A 126 6.16 -8.58 9.96
CA TRP A 126 7.62 -8.47 10.01
C TRP A 126 8.06 -7.01 10.07
N PHE A 127 7.48 -6.15 9.24
CA PHE A 127 7.81 -4.72 9.21
C PHE A 127 7.55 -4.06 10.56
N CYS A 128 6.38 -4.34 11.16
CA CYS A 128 6.02 -3.77 12.45
C CYS A 128 6.95 -4.27 13.56
N ASN A 129 7.36 -5.54 13.52
CA ASN A 129 8.31 -6.09 14.48
C ASN A 129 9.69 -5.46 14.38
N GLN A 130 10.15 -5.15 13.17
CA GLN A 130 11.44 -4.47 12.95
C GLN A 130 11.44 -3.02 13.43
N ASN A 131 10.26 -2.40 13.50
CA ASN A 131 10.10 -1.00 13.86
C ASN A 131 9.30 -0.82 15.15
N ARG A 132 9.36 -1.80 16.04
CA ARG A 132 8.64 -1.77 17.30
C ARG A 132 9.23 -0.72 18.24
N ARG A 133 8.34 -0.04 18.91
CA ARG A 133 8.71 0.91 19.93
C ARG A 133 9.02 0.20 21.27
#